data_5a4204c6216022bcdeafcfe13d82340a
#
_entry.id   5a4204c6216022bcdeafcfe13d82340a
#
_cell.length_a   1.000
_cell.length_b   1.000
_cell.length_c   1.000
_cell.angle_alpha   90.00
_cell.angle_beta   90.00
_cell.angle_gamma   90.00
#
_symmetry.space_group_name_H-M   'P 1'
#
loop_
_entity.id
_entity.type
_entity.pdbx_description
1 polymer ?
#
loop_
_entity_poly.entity_id
_entity_poly.type
_entity_poly.pdbx_seq_one_letter_code
_entity_poly.pdbx_strand_id
1 'polypeptide(L)'
;LILYNIFNEFLEDLNEDVLPNDLTGFKETLVWKKLYNFQKDAAIGVINKLETFNGCILADSVGLGKTFTALAVVKYYELRNRSVLVLCPKKLADNWLAYNSNLVTNIFAKDRFNYDVLNHTDLQRTSGYSHGIALDKINWGNYDLVVIDESHNFRNNNAYKDKETRYKRLMNEIVKKGVKTKVLMLSATPVNNKFNDLKNQLALAYEGNTDEINEKLKTSRDIEEIFRRAQATFNWWSNLEADKRTAEAILNALDFDFFELLDSVTIARSRKHIQTFYDTSDIGTFPKRNKPISFHPKLTELQNAIGFNDIFKELSLLKLCVYAPLSYILPSRISHYEELYDTEVKGGKGKFRQADREKSLQSLMTTNLLKRLESSVHSFRLTLERLKENNQL
;
A
#
# COMPACT_ATOMS: atom_id res chain seq x y z
N LEU A 1 8.86 -2.00 -10.39
CA LEU A 1 9.77 -1.94 -11.55
C LEU A 1 9.05 -1.38 -12.79
N ILE A 2 7.83 -1.84 -13.11
CA ILE A 2 7.07 -1.42 -14.28
C ILE A 2 6.69 0.06 -14.19
N LEU A 3 6.07 0.50 -13.10
CA LEU A 3 5.80 1.91 -12.86
C LEU A 3 7.06 2.78 -12.91
N TYR A 4 8.17 2.26 -12.42
CA TYR A 4 9.46 2.92 -12.46
C TYR A 4 9.96 3.18 -13.90
N ASN A 5 9.86 2.19 -14.78
CA ASN A 5 10.25 2.35 -16.18
C ASN A 5 9.29 3.28 -16.93
N ILE A 6 7.99 3.23 -16.61
CA ILE A 6 6.98 4.15 -17.15
C ILE A 6 7.35 5.61 -16.86
N PHE A 7 7.77 5.90 -15.62
CA PHE A 7 8.15 7.27 -15.22
C PHE A 7 9.49 7.73 -15.77
N ASN A 8 10.42 6.84 -16.07
CA ASN A 8 11.73 7.24 -16.62
C ASN A 8 11.68 7.84 -18.02
N GLU A 9 10.69 7.49 -18.84
CA GLU A 9 10.57 8.02 -20.20
C GLU A 9 9.85 9.38 -20.26
N PHE A 10 9.03 9.72 -19.25
CA PHE A 10 8.22 10.94 -19.24
C PHE A 10 8.78 12.11 -18.40
N LEU A 11 9.90 11.91 -17.70
CA LEU A 11 10.44 12.93 -16.80
C LEU A 11 11.43 13.91 -17.49
N GLU A 12 11.48 13.94 -18.80
CA GLU A 12 12.33 14.90 -19.54
C GLU A 12 11.82 16.36 -19.45
N ASP A 13 10.58 16.61 -19.04
CA ASP A 13 9.98 17.93 -18.90
C ASP A 13 9.60 18.26 -17.45
N LEU A 14 10.53 18.15 -16.52
CA LEU A 14 10.37 18.81 -15.22
C LEU A 14 10.59 20.34 -15.42
N ASN A 15 9.54 21.02 -15.84
CA ASN A 15 9.44 22.46 -15.60
C ASN A 15 9.63 22.67 -14.10
N GLU A 16 10.48 23.61 -13.72
CA GLU A 16 10.68 23.98 -12.31
C GLU A 16 9.32 24.28 -11.70
N ASP A 17 8.79 23.35 -10.90
CA ASP A 17 7.55 23.52 -10.20
C ASP A 17 7.68 24.73 -9.24
N VAL A 18 6.86 25.75 -9.42
CA VAL A 18 6.84 26.92 -8.55
C VAL A 18 5.82 26.68 -7.45
N LEU A 19 6.20 26.99 -6.20
CA LEU A 19 5.26 26.94 -5.09
C LEU A 19 4.08 27.87 -5.33
N PRO A 20 2.84 27.43 -5.13
CA PRO A 20 1.64 28.27 -5.32
C PRO A 20 1.63 29.53 -4.46
N ASN A 21 2.34 29.50 -3.32
CA ASN A 21 2.47 30.66 -2.43
C ASN A 21 3.74 30.53 -1.56
N ASP A 22 4.71 31.44 -1.75
CA ASP A 22 6.00 31.46 -1.05
C ASP A 22 6.06 32.48 0.12
N LEU A 23 4.96 33.14 0.45
CA LEU A 23 4.93 34.25 1.43
C LEU A 23 5.00 33.82 2.90
N THR A 24 5.05 32.51 3.21
CA THR A 24 4.93 32.03 4.59
C THR A 24 6.25 31.68 5.27
N GLY A 25 7.40 31.97 4.65
CA GLY A 25 8.71 31.58 5.19
C GLY A 25 8.95 30.07 5.21
N PHE A 26 8.25 29.32 4.38
CA PHE A 26 8.39 27.86 4.28
C PHE A 26 9.83 27.42 4.00
N LYS A 27 10.51 28.09 3.08
CA LYS A 27 11.92 27.80 2.73
C LYS A 27 12.90 28.10 3.85
N GLU A 28 12.49 28.85 4.88
CA GLU A 28 13.31 29.15 6.05
C GLU A 28 13.26 28.06 7.14
N THR A 29 12.33 27.13 7.04
CA THR A 29 12.16 26.04 8.00
C THR A 29 13.37 25.09 8.01
N LEU A 30 13.62 24.43 9.16
CA LEU A 30 14.71 23.45 9.29
C LEU A 30 14.48 22.23 8.41
N VAL A 31 13.23 21.77 8.33
CA VAL A 31 12.89 20.60 7.49
C VAL A 31 13.23 20.91 6.04
N TRP A 32 12.87 22.07 5.50
CA TRP A 32 13.22 22.45 4.14
C TRP A 32 14.72 22.53 3.89
N LYS A 33 15.46 23.16 4.81
CA LYS A 33 16.92 23.33 4.70
C LYS A 33 17.68 22.00 4.74
N LYS A 34 17.10 20.98 5.40
CA LYS A 34 17.70 19.63 5.49
C LYS A 34 17.34 18.71 4.32
N LEU A 35 16.38 19.07 3.48
CA LEU A 35 16.07 18.28 2.29
C LEU A 35 17.17 18.37 1.25
N TYR A 36 17.46 17.26 0.61
CA TYR A 36 18.24 17.20 -0.63
C TYR A 36 17.43 17.82 -1.79
N ASN A 37 18.12 18.25 -2.85
CA ASN A 37 17.47 18.93 -3.97
C ASN A 37 16.32 18.09 -4.57
N PHE A 38 16.55 16.79 -4.83
CA PHE A 38 15.48 15.92 -5.32
C PHE A 38 14.27 15.82 -4.38
N GLN A 39 14.47 15.92 -3.06
CA GLN A 39 13.37 15.92 -2.09
C GLN A 39 12.62 17.25 -2.08
N LYS A 40 13.33 18.36 -2.30
CA LYS A 40 12.72 19.70 -2.44
C LYS A 40 11.80 19.73 -3.65
N ASP A 41 12.28 19.26 -4.80
CA ASP A 41 11.47 19.16 -6.02
C ASP A 41 10.25 18.28 -5.82
N ALA A 42 10.43 17.11 -5.14
CA ALA A 42 9.28 16.29 -4.80
C ALA A 42 8.28 16.99 -3.89
N ALA A 43 8.74 17.74 -2.89
CA ALA A 43 7.83 18.44 -1.97
C ALA A 43 7.02 19.50 -2.73
N ILE A 44 7.66 20.25 -3.63
CA ILE A 44 6.98 21.23 -4.48
C ILE A 44 5.99 20.53 -5.41
N GLY A 45 6.41 19.51 -6.12
CA GLY A 45 5.54 18.75 -7.03
C GLY A 45 4.36 18.10 -6.30
N VAL A 46 4.55 17.55 -5.08
CA VAL A 46 3.47 17.03 -4.24
C VAL A 46 2.49 18.16 -3.89
N ILE A 47 2.97 19.33 -3.44
CA ILE A 47 2.11 20.46 -3.10
C ILE A 47 1.28 20.88 -4.31
N ASN A 48 1.89 21.05 -5.48
CA ASN A 48 1.18 21.42 -6.71
C ASN A 48 0.10 20.40 -7.09
N LYS A 49 0.41 19.10 -7.00
CA LYS A 49 -0.58 18.04 -7.27
C LYS A 49 -1.70 18.01 -6.24
N LEU A 50 -1.41 18.25 -4.97
CA LEU A 50 -2.42 18.37 -3.91
C LEU A 50 -3.33 19.58 -4.13
N GLU A 51 -2.79 20.73 -4.58
CA GLU A 51 -3.61 21.91 -4.88
C GLU A 51 -4.47 21.73 -6.12
N THR A 52 -3.97 21.03 -7.13
CA THR A 52 -4.68 20.81 -8.40
C THR A 52 -5.69 19.66 -8.33
N PHE A 53 -5.27 18.50 -7.79
CA PHE A 53 -6.03 17.25 -7.86
C PHE A 53 -6.55 16.75 -6.50
N ASN A 54 -6.36 17.50 -5.41
CA ASN A 54 -6.69 17.11 -4.03
C ASN A 54 -5.98 15.85 -3.51
N GLY A 55 -5.11 15.23 -4.29
CA GLY A 55 -4.38 14.05 -3.85
C GLY A 55 -3.12 13.79 -4.65
N CYS A 56 -2.15 13.15 -3.99
CA CYS A 56 -0.90 12.73 -4.60
C CYS A 56 -0.37 11.45 -3.97
N ILE A 57 0.22 10.57 -4.77
CA ILE A 57 0.97 9.40 -4.30
C ILE A 57 2.46 9.70 -4.44
N LEU A 58 3.17 9.78 -3.34
CA LEU A 58 4.64 9.81 -3.33
C LEU A 58 5.16 8.37 -3.30
N ALA A 59 5.59 7.88 -4.47
CA ALA A 59 5.98 6.50 -4.71
C ALA A 59 7.51 6.30 -4.85
N ASP A 60 8.30 7.19 -4.30
CA ASP A 60 9.76 7.10 -4.28
C ASP A 60 10.25 5.75 -3.73
N SER A 61 11.34 5.22 -4.27
CA SER A 61 11.96 3.98 -3.81
C SER A 61 12.28 3.99 -2.32
N VAL A 62 12.32 2.80 -1.71
CA VAL A 62 12.67 2.66 -0.28
C VAL A 62 14.04 3.28 0.02
N GLY A 63 14.12 4.05 1.11
CA GLY A 63 15.35 4.69 1.56
C GLY A 63 15.67 6.04 0.91
N LEU A 64 14.75 6.62 0.12
CA LEU A 64 14.88 7.96 -0.44
C LEU A 64 14.29 9.06 0.45
N GLY A 65 13.86 8.72 1.68
CA GLY A 65 13.43 9.69 2.67
C GLY A 65 12.04 10.26 2.43
N LYS A 66 11.08 9.46 1.94
CA LYS A 66 9.67 9.87 1.76
C LYS A 66 9.09 10.61 2.97
N THR A 67 9.41 10.15 4.19
CA THR A 67 8.97 10.78 5.43
C THR A 67 9.44 12.23 5.54
N PHE A 68 10.70 12.52 5.19
CA PHE A 68 11.21 13.90 5.22
C PHE A 68 10.54 14.79 4.17
N THR A 69 10.34 14.27 2.96
CA THR A 69 9.57 14.98 1.92
C THR A 69 8.15 15.27 2.41
N ALA A 70 7.48 14.27 3.00
CA ALA A 70 6.13 14.44 3.55
C ALA A 70 6.10 15.42 4.72
N LEU A 71 7.09 15.42 5.62
CA LEU A 71 7.20 16.41 6.70
C LEU A 71 7.31 17.83 6.15
N ALA A 72 8.04 18.06 5.06
CA ALA A 72 8.07 19.36 4.42
C ALA A 72 6.69 19.78 3.89
N VAL A 73 5.97 18.86 3.25
CA VAL A 73 4.59 19.10 2.81
C VAL A 73 3.67 19.41 4.00
N VAL A 74 3.75 18.63 5.07
CA VAL A 74 3.01 18.87 6.32
C VAL A 74 3.29 20.29 6.82
N LYS A 75 4.58 20.69 6.89
CA LYS A 75 4.97 22.01 7.37
C LYS A 75 4.44 23.15 6.48
N TYR A 76 4.40 22.93 5.18
CA TYR A 76 3.79 23.89 4.25
C TYR A 76 2.32 24.18 4.59
N TYR A 77 1.53 23.14 4.93
CA TYR A 77 0.13 23.30 5.32
C TYR A 77 -0.02 23.87 6.73
N GLU A 78 0.78 23.45 7.71
CA GLU A 78 0.75 23.99 9.07
C GLU A 78 1.03 25.50 9.13
N LEU A 79 1.99 25.99 8.33
CA LEU A 79 2.28 27.42 8.22
C LEU A 79 1.11 28.24 7.65
N ARG A 80 0.11 27.58 7.09
CA ARG A 80 -1.15 28.17 6.61
C ARG A 80 -2.32 27.91 7.55
N ASN A 81 -2.03 27.55 8.81
CA ASN A 81 -3.02 27.20 9.83
C ASN A 81 -3.98 26.06 9.38
N ARG A 82 -3.45 25.08 8.64
CA ARG A 82 -4.19 23.92 8.19
C ARG A 82 -3.98 22.75 9.14
N SER A 83 -5.07 22.08 9.51
CA SER A 83 -5.04 20.89 10.36
C SER A 83 -4.55 19.67 9.58
N VAL A 84 -3.59 18.94 10.14
CA VAL A 84 -2.96 17.79 9.49
C VAL A 84 -3.11 16.54 10.34
N LEU A 85 -3.56 15.45 9.69
CA LEU A 85 -3.61 14.12 10.26
C LEU A 85 -2.61 13.21 9.55
N VAL A 86 -1.80 12.48 10.31
CA VAL A 86 -0.94 11.41 9.82
C VAL A 86 -1.55 10.06 10.22
N LEU A 87 -1.88 9.24 9.23
CA LEU A 87 -2.33 7.86 9.39
C LEU A 87 -1.17 6.92 9.04
N CYS A 88 -0.71 6.12 9.99
CA CYS A 88 0.41 5.21 9.78
C CYS A 88 0.19 3.82 10.39
N PRO A 89 0.94 2.79 9.97
CA PRO A 89 1.01 1.54 10.70
C PRO A 89 1.54 1.77 12.13
N LYS A 90 1.00 1.03 13.12
CA LYS A 90 1.42 1.16 14.53
C LYS A 90 2.94 1.11 14.73
N LYS A 91 3.64 0.31 13.94
CA LYS A 91 5.11 0.18 14.01
C LYS A 91 5.88 1.45 13.59
N LEU A 92 5.24 2.34 12.85
CA LEU A 92 5.83 3.58 12.34
C LEU A 92 5.38 4.83 13.12
N ALA A 93 4.47 4.68 14.07
CA ALA A 93 3.92 5.80 14.85
C ALA A 93 5.01 6.56 15.60
N ASP A 94 5.94 5.85 16.25
CA ASP A 94 7.02 6.48 17.01
C ASP A 94 7.94 7.33 16.13
N ASN A 95 8.14 6.97 14.87
CA ASN A 95 8.91 7.77 13.93
C ASN A 95 8.23 9.12 13.65
N TRP A 96 6.91 9.12 13.46
CA TRP A 96 6.16 10.35 13.24
C TRP A 96 6.07 11.20 14.51
N LEU A 97 5.80 10.59 15.66
CA LEU A 97 5.74 11.25 16.97
C LEU A 97 7.08 11.87 17.38
N ALA A 98 8.20 11.30 16.94
CA ALA A 98 9.52 11.83 17.24
C ALA A 98 9.70 13.26 16.70
N TYR A 99 9.14 13.59 15.55
CA TYR A 99 9.25 14.91 14.93
C TYR A 99 8.22 15.93 15.48
N ASN A 100 7.13 15.45 16.08
CA ASN A 100 6.10 16.29 16.70
C ASN A 100 6.37 16.55 18.21
N SER A 101 7.36 15.85 18.79
CA SER A 101 7.70 15.97 20.19
C SER A 101 8.67 17.11 20.48
N ASN A 102 8.54 17.72 21.66
CA ASN A 102 9.49 18.72 22.15
C ASN A 102 10.67 18.08 22.90
N LEU A 103 11.34 17.14 22.27
CA LEU A 103 12.48 16.42 22.84
C LEU A 103 13.80 16.93 22.25
N VAL A 104 14.87 16.88 23.02
CA VAL A 104 16.23 17.27 22.59
C VAL A 104 16.68 16.44 21.36
N THR A 105 16.21 15.21 21.24
CA THR A 105 16.51 14.33 20.11
C THR A 105 15.76 14.68 18.83
N ASN A 106 14.74 15.56 18.90
CA ASN A 106 14.00 15.98 17.72
C ASN A 106 14.81 17.00 16.92
N ILE A 107 15.32 16.56 15.78
CA ILE A 107 16.13 17.42 14.89
C ILE A 107 15.35 18.58 14.26
N PHE A 108 14.02 18.54 14.33
CA PHE A 108 13.10 19.58 13.82
C PHE A 108 12.32 20.29 14.93
N ALA A 109 12.77 20.23 16.19
CA ALA A 109 12.05 20.84 17.31
C ALA A 109 11.75 22.35 17.09
N LYS A 110 12.64 23.08 16.41
CA LYS A 110 12.45 24.51 16.10
C LYS A 110 11.32 24.76 15.09
N ASP A 111 11.00 23.81 14.24
CA ASP A 111 9.90 23.91 13.29
C ASP A 111 8.52 23.78 13.95
N ARG A 112 8.47 23.26 15.19
CA ARG A 112 7.24 23.15 16.01
C ARG A 112 6.10 22.52 15.23
N PHE A 113 6.30 21.25 14.81
CA PHE A 113 5.24 20.46 14.18
C PHE A 113 4.06 20.25 15.14
N ASN A 114 2.84 20.31 14.61
CA ASN A 114 1.59 20.18 15.37
C ASN A 114 0.54 19.33 14.64
N TYR A 115 0.96 18.24 14.00
CA TYR A 115 0.04 17.31 13.35
C TYR A 115 -0.40 16.21 14.33
N ASP A 116 -1.59 15.68 14.13
CA ASP A 116 -2.08 14.52 14.84
C ASP A 116 -1.55 13.22 14.22
N VAL A 117 -1.27 12.22 15.05
CA VAL A 117 -0.82 10.88 14.61
C VAL A 117 -1.80 9.81 15.09
N LEU A 118 -2.34 9.03 14.15
CA LEU A 118 -3.21 7.90 14.46
C LEU A 118 -2.76 6.66 13.67
N ASN A 119 -3.09 5.50 14.20
CA ASN A 119 -2.81 4.26 13.51
C ASN A 119 -3.91 3.91 12.52
N HIS A 120 -3.59 3.19 11.43
CA HIS A 120 -4.58 2.68 10.48
C HIS A 120 -5.72 1.89 11.15
N THR A 121 -5.43 1.20 12.26
CA THR A 121 -6.40 0.42 13.04
C THR A 121 -7.37 1.29 13.83
N ASP A 122 -7.01 2.52 14.13
CA ASP A 122 -7.86 3.44 14.91
C ASP A 122 -9.10 3.87 14.12
N LEU A 123 -9.04 3.83 12.79
CA LEU A 123 -10.21 4.02 11.94
C LEU A 123 -11.34 2.99 12.16
N GLN A 124 -11.10 1.88 12.83
CA GLN A 124 -12.12 0.88 13.16
C GLN A 124 -12.59 0.97 14.62
N ARG A 125 -12.01 1.88 15.40
CA ARG A 125 -12.33 2.07 16.82
C ARG A 125 -13.29 3.23 17.00
N THR A 126 -14.27 3.05 17.84
CA THR A 126 -15.27 4.09 18.17
C THR A 126 -14.98 4.80 19.48
N SER A 127 -14.04 4.27 20.29
CA SER A 127 -13.72 4.81 21.60
C SER A 127 -12.28 4.44 22.03
N GLY A 128 -11.84 5.03 23.13
CA GLY A 128 -10.51 4.84 23.69
C GLY A 128 -9.50 5.87 23.23
N TYR A 129 -8.25 5.67 23.60
CA TYR A 129 -7.17 6.62 23.31
C TYR A 129 -6.17 6.04 22.29
N SER A 130 -5.61 6.90 21.47
CA SER A 130 -4.46 6.63 20.60
C SER A 130 -3.54 7.84 20.64
N HIS A 131 -2.30 7.65 21.06
CA HIS A 131 -1.27 8.70 21.17
C HIS A 131 -1.75 9.97 21.91
N GLY A 132 -2.55 9.79 22.98
CA GLY A 132 -3.10 10.90 23.76
C GLY A 132 -4.41 11.49 23.23
N ILE A 133 -4.88 11.07 22.07
CA ILE A 133 -6.10 11.55 21.42
C ILE A 133 -7.28 10.62 21.76
N ALA A 134 -8.38 11.18 22.27
CA ALA A 134 -9.62 10.45 22.52
C ALA A 134 -10.40 10.24 21.21
N LEU A 135 -10.53 8.98 20.78
CA LEU A 135 -11.07 8.63 19.47
C LEU A 135 -12.57 8.96 19.28
N ASP A 136 -13.32 8.98 20.38
CA ASP A 136 -14.73 9.35 20.42
C ASP A 136 -14.97 10.87 20.33
N LYS A 137 -13.91 11.68 20.50
CA LYS A 137 -13.99 13.15 20.49
C LYS A 137 -13.35 13.77 19.24
N ILE A 138 -12.80 12.97 18.33
CA ILE A 138 -12.18 13.48 17.12
C ILE A 138 -13.24 14.01 16.16
N ASN A 139 -13.05 15.23 15.70
CA ASN A 139 -13.77 15.73 14.54
C ASN A 139 -13.04 15.31 13.26
N TRP A 140 -13.34 14.12 12.78
CA TRP A 140 -12.69 13.49 11.63
C TRP A 140 -12.76 14.33 10.34
N GLY A 141 -13.80 15.11 10.15
CA GLY A 141 -13.98 15.98 8.98
C GLY A 141 -13.27 17.33 9.08
N ASN A 142 -12.48 17.61 10.12
CA ASN A 142 -11.82 18.90 10.31
C ASN A 142 -10.32 18.89 9.99
N TYR A 143 -9.87 17.95 9.17
CA TYR A 143 -8.49 17.90 8.70
C TYR A 143 -8.40 18.40 7.26
N ASP A 144 -7.54 19.37 7.01
CA ASP A 144 -7.29 19.92 5.68
C ASP A 144 -6.36 19.02 4.85
N LEU A 145 -5.43 18.32 5.53
CA LEU A 145 -4.51 17.35 4.91
C LEU A 145 -4.49 16.05 5.71
N VAL A 146 -4.59 14.94 5.00
CA VAL A 146 -4.34 13.61 5.55
C VAL A 146 -3.14 13.00 4.85
N VAL A 147 -2.11 12.65 5.62
CA VAL A 147 -0.94 11.90 5.14
C VAL A 147 -1.13 10.43 5.50
N ILE A 148 -1.12 9.56 4.52
CA ILE A 148 -1.29 8.12 4.71
C ILE A 148 0.03 7.43 4.43
N ASP A 149 0.76 7.06 5.48
CA ASP A 149 1.99 6.28 5.33
C ASP A 149 1.66 4.80 5.08
N GLU A 150 2.43 4.14 4.21
CA GLU A 150 2.14 2.78 3.72
C GLU A 150 0.71 2.65 3.17
N SER A 151 0.34 3.57 2.27
CA SER A 151 -1.01 3.71 1.71
C SER A 151 -1.51 2.46 0.97
N HIS A 152 -0.63 1.56 0.57
CA HIS A 152 -1.02 0.27 0.00
C HIS A 152 -1.93 -0.57 0.93
N ASN A 153 -2.01 -0.25 2.22
CA ASN A 153 -2.95 -0.87 3.15
C ASN A 153 -4.42 -0.46 2.89
N PHE A 154 -4.65 0.59 2.10
CA PHE A 154 -5.98 1.09 1.70
C PHE A 154 -6.35 0.75 0.25
N ARG A 155 -5.61 -0.14 -0.41
CA ARG A 155 -5.88 -0.58 -1.79
C ARG A 155 -7.17 -1.38 -1.98
N ASN A 156 -7.67 -2.01 -0.92
CA ASN A 156 -8.84 -2.89 -0.99
C ASN A 156 -10.09 -2.16 -0.53
N ASN A 157 -10.99 -1.90 -1.46
CA ASN A 157 -12.35 -1.42 -1.21
C ASN A 157 -13.35 -2.59 -1.28
N ASN A 158 -13.01 -3.75 -0.70
CA ASN A 158 -13.89 -4.92 -0.75
C ASN A 158 -15.17 -4.69 0.08
N ALA A 159 -16.25 -4.41 -0.62
CA ALA A 159 -17.60 -4.28 -0.08
C ALA A 159 -18.25 -5.63 0.33
N TYR A 160 -17.45 -6.67 0.55
CA TYR A 160 -17.94 -7.94 1.05
C TYR A 160 -18.28 -7.81 2.54
N LYS A 161 -19.56 -7.64 2.82
CA LYS A 161 -20.27 -7.50 4.11
C LYS A 161 -20.49 -6.05 4.52
N ASP A 162 -21.62 -5.82 5.15
CA ASP A 162 -22.10 -4.54 5.71
C ASP A 162 -21.21 -3.99 6.86
N LYS A 163 -20.00 -4.48 7.03
CA LYS A 163 -19.04 -3.95 8.00
C LYS A 163 -18.32 -2.74 7.41
N GLU A 164 -18.35 -1.66 8.18
CA GLU A 164 -17.58 -0.47 7.90
C GLU A 164 -16.08 -0.81 7.86
N THR A 165 -15.49 -0.71 6.67
CA THR A 165 -14.05 -0.96 6.47
C THR A 165 -13.26 0.30 6.80
N ARG A 166 -11.95 0.17 7.11
CA ARG A 166 -11.04 1.33 7.26
C ARG A 166 -11.08 2.26 6.06
N TYR A 167 -11.16 1.70 4.86
CA TYR A 167 -11.28 2.47 3.63
C TYR A 167 -12.59 3.27 3.58
N LYS A 168 -13.72 2.64 3.87
CA LYS A 168 -15.03 3.31 3.89
C LYS A 168 -15.07 4.44 4.92
N ARG A 169 -14.55 4.19 6.13
CA ARG A 169 -14.51 5.23 7.17
C ARG A 169 -13.61 6.40 6.78
N LEU A 170 -12.41 6.12 6.26
CA LEU A 170 -11.54 7.17 5.73
C LEU A 170 -12.24 7.98 4.65
N MET A 171 -12.86 7.32 3.68
CA MET A 171 -13.59 7.99 2.59
C MET A 171 -14.77 8.82 3.10
N ASN A 172 -15.62 8.25 3.95
CA ASN A 172 -16.88 8.87 4.32
C ASN A 172 -16.74 9.92 5.42
N GLU A 173 -15.94 9.64 6.47
CA GLU A 173 -15.88 10.50 7.66
C GLU A 173 -14.78 11.57 7.54
N ILE A 174 -13.74 11.31 6.77
CA ILE A 174 -12.60 12.23 6.65
C ILE A 174 -12.64 12.95 5.31
N VAL A 175 -12.61 12.18 4.21
CA VAL A 175 -12.48 12.77 2.87
C VAL A 175 -13.78 13.46 2.44
N LYS A 176 -14.91 12.75 2.41
CA LYS A 176 -16.19 13.30 1.91
C LYS A 176 -16.87 14.30 2.84
N LYS A 177 -16.81 14.07 4.17
CA LYS A 177 -17.35 15.02 5.16
C LYS A 177 -16.42 16.18 5.46
N GLY A 178 -15.19 16.10 4.97
CA GLY A 178 -14.14 17.05 5.27
C GLY A 178 -14.33 18.40 4.62
N VAL A 179 -13.42 19.30 4.98
CA VAL A 179 -13.31 20.67 4.46
C VAL A 179 -12.56 20.72 3.12
N LYS A 180 -12.87 19.84 2.16
CA LYS A 180 -12.08 19.53 0.96
C LYS A 180 -10.70 18.99 1.33
N THR A 181 -10.71 17.93 2.12
CA THR A 181 -9.50 17.30 2.65
C THR A 181 -8.59 16.81 1.53
N LYS A 182 -7.34 17.26 1.55
CA LYS A 182 -6.30 16.78 0.63
C LYS A 182 -5.69 15.48 1.15
N VAL A 183 -5.29 14.57 0.26
CA VAL A 183 -4.77 13.26 0.63
C VAL A 183 -3.38 13.02 0.04
N LEU A 184 -2.36 13.02 0.90
CA LEU A 184 -1.01 12.62 0.53
C LEU A 184 -0.79 11.14 0.89
N MET A 185 -0.50 10.31 -0.08
CA MET A 185 -0.27 8.88 0.07
C MET A 185 1.21 8.55 -0.09
N LEU A 186 1.80 7.87 0.88
CA LEU A 186 3.19 7.41 0.82
C LEU A 186 3.22 5.89 0.63
N SER A 187 3.82 5.42 -0.43
CA SER A 187 4.02 3.99 -0.66
C SER A 187 5.17 3.75 -1.63
N ALA A 188 6.07 2.84 -1.32
CA ALA A 188 7.08 2.40 -2.30
C ALA A 188 6.50 1.43 -3.35
N THR A 189 5.33 0.86 -3.10
CA THR A 189 4.66 -0.15 -3.94
C THR A 189 3.17 0.13 -4.04
N PRO A 190 2.75 1.23 -4.72
CA PRO A 190 1.34 1.60 -4.82
C PRO A 190 0.51 0.57 -5.58
N VAL A 191 1.13 -0.17 -6.49
CA VAL A 191 0.53 -1.31 -7.20
C VAL A 191 1.18 -2.60 -6.74
N ASN A 192 0.38 -3.61 -6.37
CA ASN A 192 0.90 -4.92 -6.01
C ASN A 192 0.53 -5.97 -7.07
N ASN A 193 -0.74 -6.29 -7.22
CA ASN A 193 -1.19 -7.37 -8.11
C ASN A 193 -2.14 -6.88 -9.22
N LYS A 194 -2.81 -5.75 -9.04
CA LYS A 194 -3.82 -5.25 -9.98
C LYS A 194 -3.79 -3.73 -10.03
N PHE A 195 -4.09 -3.15 -11.18
CA PHE A 195 -4.26 -1.70 -11.30
C PHE A 195 -5.47 -1.17 -10.52
N ASN A 196 -6.44 -2.03 -10.19
CA ASN A 196 -7.51 -1.67 -9.24
C ASN A 196 -6.97 -1.29 -7.84
N ASP A 197 -5.80 -1.77 -7.44
CA ASP A 197 -5.16 -1.36 -6.19
C ASP A 197 -4.81 0.14 -6.23
N LEU A 198 -4.32 0.61 -7.38
CA LEU A 198 -4.01 2.02 -7.62
C LEU A 198 -5.30 2.83 -7.76
N LYS A 199 -6.28 2.36 -8.52
CA LYS A 199 -7.58 3.01 -8.67
C LYS A 199 -8.24 3.30 -7.32
N ASN A 200 -8.26 2.33 -6.42
CA ASN A 200 -8.85 2.50 -5.08
C ASN A 200 -8.08 3.52 -4.23
N GLN A 201 -6.76 3.57 -4.34
CA GLN A 201 -5.97 4.59 -3.65
C GLN A 201 -6.25 5.98 -4.25
N LEU A 202 -6.25 6.11 -5.56
CA LEU A 202 -6.55 7.38 -6.23
C LEU A 202 -7.97 7.87 -5.95
N ALA A 203 -8.94 6.97 -5.77
CA ALA A 203 -10.30 7.34 -5.41
C ALA A 203 -10.38 8.15 -4.10
N LEU A 204 -9.42 8.01 -3.19
CA LEU A 204 -9.32 8.86 -2.01
C LEU A 204 -9.01 10.33 -2.36
N ALA A 205 -8.28 10.57 -3.45
CA ALA A 205 -7.92 11.92 -3.89
C ALA A 205 -9.10 12.71 -4.46
N TYR A 206 -9.96 12.03 -5.23
CA TYR A 206 -11.12 12.66 -5.89
C TYR A 206 -12.46 12.30 -5.22
N GLU A 207 -12.42 11.89 -3.96
CA GLU A 207 -13.61 11.57 -3.14
C GLU A 207 -14.52 10.49 -3.76
N GLY A 208 -13.99 9.67 -4.66
CA GLY A 208 -14.74 8.73 -5.47
C GLY A 208 -15.64 9.39 -6.53
N ASN A 209 -15.55 10.71 -6.72
CA ASN A 209 -16.23 11.45 -7.78
C ASN A 209 -15.35 11.55 -9.02
N THR A 210 -15.57 10.67 -9.98
CA THR A 210 -14.78 10.59 -11.22
C THR A 210 -14.95 11.80 -12.13
N ASP A 211 -16.08 12.49 -12.07
CA ASP A 211 -16.38 13.63 -12.94
C ASP A 211 -15.44 14.81 -12.64
N GLU A 212 -15.24 15.11 -11.36
CA GLU A 212 -14.38 16.22 -10.96
C GLU A 212 -12.90 16.04 -11.37
N ILE A 213 -12.39 14.81 -11.35
CA ILE A 213 -11.03 14.54 -11.79
C ILE A 213 -10.93 14.47 -13.31
N ASN A 214 -11.95 13.93 -14.00
CA ASN A 214 -11.99 13.87 -15.45
C ASN A 214 -11.94 15.27 -16.08
N GLU A 215 -12.57 16.27 -15.47
CA GLU A 215 -12.50 17.66 -15.92
C GLU A 215 -11.10 18.27 -15.82
N LYS A 216 -10.31 17.82 -14.83
CA LYS A 216 -8.94 18.32 -14.57
C LYS A 216 -7.86 17.59 -15.37
N LEU A 217 -8.14 16.36 -15.77
CA LEU A 217 -7.22 15.55 -16.58
C LEU A 217 -7.32 15.94 -18.06
N LYS A 218 -6.19 15.97 -18.74
CA LYS A 218 -6.11 16.19 -20.19
C LYS A 218 -6.20 14.88 -20.98
N THR A 219 -6.97 13.91 -20.47
CA THR A 219 -7.13 12.60 -21.08
C THR A 219 -8.31 12.58 -22.05
N SER A 220 -8.22 11.73 -23.05
CA SER A 220 -9.31 11.55 -24.04
C SER A 220 -10.44 10.66 -23.51
N ARG A 221 -10.19 9.92 -22.44
CA ARG A 221 -11.11 8.95 -21.82
C ARG A 221 -11.30 9.24 -20.33
N ASP A 222 -12.42 8.75 -19.80
CA ASP A 222 -12.68 8.80 -18.37
C ASP A 222 -11.77 7.82 -17.58
N ILE A 223 -11.61 8.10 -16.29
CA ILE A 223 -10.71 7.34 -15.40
C ILE A 223 -11.12 5.86 -15.29
N GLU A 224 -12.43 5.55 -15.39
CA GLU A 224 -12.94 4.19 -15.33
C GLU A 224 -12.50 3.38 -16.55
N GLU A 225 -12.59 3.98 -17.73
CA GLU A 225 -12.16 3.35 -18.97
C GLU A 225 -10.65 3.20 -19.04
N ILE A 226 -9.89 4.21 -18.58
CA ILE A 226 -8.42 4.16 -18.51
C ILE A 226 -8.00 2.94 -17.66
N PHE A 227 -8.53 2.78 -16.45
CA PHE A 227 -8.19 1.64 -15.60
C PHE A 227 -8.67 0.30 -16.14
N ARG A 228 -9.82 0.24 -16.79
CA ARG A 228 -10.31 -0.97 -17.44
C ARG A 228 -9.37 -1.45 -18.54
N ARG A 229 -8.91 -0.55 -19.40
CA ARG A 229 -7.94 -0.85 -20.47
C ARG A 229 -6.58 -1.25 -19.91
N ALA A 230 -6.06 -0.49 -18.96
CA ALA A 230 -4.78 -0.81 -18.31
C ALA A 230 -4.81 -2.21 -17.67
N GLN A 231 -5.91 -2.57 -16.98
CA GLN A 231 -6.06 -3.91 -16.40
C GLN A 231 -6.16 -5.00 -17.47
N ALA A 232 -6.84 -4.76 -18.58
CA ALA A 232 -6.90 -5.70 -19.70
C ALA A 232 -5.50 -5.93 -20.31
N THR A 233 -4.74 -4.86 -20.53
CA THR A 233 -3.36 -4.90 -21.00
C THR A 233 -2.45 -5.67 -20.03
N PHE A 234 -2.59 -5.44 -18.74
CA PHE A 234 -1.84 -6.17 -17.71
C PHE A 234 -2.18 -7.66 -17.71
N ASN A 235 -3.45 -8.02 -17.83
CA ASN A 235 -3.89 -9.42 -17.90
C ASN A 235 -3.34 -10.10 -19.17
N TRP A 236 -3.38 -9.43 -20.31
CA TRP A 236 -2.76 -9.91 -21.54
C TRP A 236 -1.26 -10.16 -21.34
N TRP A 237 -0.53 -9.17 -20.84
CA TRP A 237 0.90 -9.27 -20.61
C TRP A 237 1.26 -10.38 -19.62
N SER A 238 0.47 -10.57 -18.56
CA SER A 238 0.71 -11.59 -17.54
C SER A 238 0.54 -13.02 -18.07
N ASN A 239 -0.22 -13.20 -19.16
CA ASN A 239 -0.43 -14.47 -19.84
C ASN A 239 0.58 -14.75 -20.96
N LEU A 240 1.49 -13.82 -21.26
CA LEU A 240 2.56 -14.08 -22.23
C LEU A 240 3.54 -15.12 -21.68
N GLU A 241 4.24 -15.79 -22.60
CA GLU A 241 5.38 -16.65 -22.28
C GLU A 241 6.47 -15.86 -21.53
N ALA A 242 7.25 -16.53 -20.69
CA ALA A 242 8.19 -15.88 -19.77
C ALA A 242 9.25 -15.01 -20.45
N ASP A 243 9.68 -15.38 -21.64
CA ASP A 243 10.64 -14.66 -22.49
C ASP A 243 10.05 -13.37 -23.10
N LYS A 244 8.75 -13.36 -23.37
CA LYS A 244 8.00 -12.21 -23.93
C LYS A 244 7.46 -11.26 -22.88
N ARG A 245 7.46 -11.64 -21.60
CA ARG A 245 7.03 -10.79 -20.47
C ARG A 245 8.09 -9.76 -20.10
N THR A 246 8.39 -8.85 -20.99
CA THR A 246 9.33 -7.77 -20.73
C THR A 246 8.61 -6.49 -20.25
N ALA A 247 9.35 -5.60 -19.59
CA ALA A 247 8.82 -4.29 -19.20
C ALA A 247 8.45 -3.46 -20.44
N GLU A 248 9.25 -3.54 -21.49
CA GLU A 248 9.02 -2.85 -22.77
C GLU A 248 7.71 -3.29 -23.42
N ALA A 249 7.40 -4.60 -23.42
CA ALA A 249 6.16 -5.13 -23.98
C ALA A 249 4.90 -4.56 -23.32
N ILE A 250 4.89 -4.42 -22.00
CA ILE A 250 3.73 -3.83 -21.31
C ILE A 250 3.69 -2.30 -21.49
N LEU A 251 4.83 -1.61 -21.48
CA LEU A 251 4.91 -0.17 -21.69
C LEU A 251 4.33 0.23 -23.04
N ASN A 252 4.74 -0.46 -24.11
CA ASN A 252 4.26 -0.21 -25.46
C ASN A 252 2.77 -0.56 -25.67
N ALA A 253 2.21 -1.41 -24.82
CA ALA A 253 0.81 -1.82 -24.89
C ALA A 253 -0.13 -0.98 -24.02
N LEU A 254 0.40 -0.23 -23.06
CA LEU A 254 -0.38 0.68 -22.22
C LEU A 254 -0.72 1.96 -23.00
N ASP A 255 -1.93 2.48 -22.74
CA ASP A 255 -2.44 3.68 -23.41
C ASP A 255 -1.79 4.95 -22.85
N PHE A 256 -1.61 5.97 -23.69
CA PHE A 256 -1.08 7.29 -23.28
C PHE A 256 -1.90 7.91 -22.13
N ASP A 257 -3.23 7.83 -22.20
CA ASP A 257 -4.11 8.35 -21.15
C ASP A 257 -3.80 7.78 -19.74
N PHE A 258 -3.32 6.53 -19.67
CA PHE A 258 -2.91 5.92 -18.40
C PHE A 258 -1.65 6.57 -17.84
N PHE A 259 -0.70 6.93 -18.67
CA PHE A 259 0.51 7.64 -18.27
C PHE A 259 0.21 9.06 -17.82
N GLU A 260 -0.63 9.78 -18.57
CA GLU A 260 -1.09 11.13 -18.24
C GLU A 260 -1.79 11.16 -16.87
N LEU A 261 -2.68 10.18 -16.62
CA LEU A 261 -3.31 10.01 -15.30
C LEU A 261 -2.27 9.78 -14.20
N LEU A 262 -1.31 8.88 -14.42
CA LEU A 262 -0.29 8.58 -13.41
C LEU A 262 0.58 9.80 -13.14
N ASP A 263 1.03 10.50 -14.16
CA ASP A 263 1.84 11.70 -13.99
C ASP A 263 1.09 12.76 -13.21
N SER A 264 -0.19 12.97 -13.49
CA SER A 264 -1.01 13.97 -12.79
C SER A 264 -1.10 13.77 -11.27
N VAL A 265 -1.10 12.53 -10.78
CA VAL A 265 -1.39 12.22 -9.36
C VAL A 265 -0.29 11.47 -8.64
N THR A 266 0.85 11.20 -9.27
CA THR A 266 1.95 10.49 -8.61
C THR A 266 3.29 11.18 -8.80
N ILE A 267 4.20 10.96 -7.84
CA ILE A 267 5.63 11.25 -7.94
C ILE A 267 6.36 9.98 -7.58
N ALA A 268 7.19 9.46 -8.51
CA ALA A 268 7.91 8.22 -8.32
C ALA A 268 9.32 8.32 -8.86
N ARG A 269 10.30 8.18 -8.00
CA ARG A 269 11.71 8.23 -8.37
C ARG A 269 12.47 7.05 -7.81
N SER A 270 13.50 6.65 -8.52
CA SER A 270 14.43 5.63 -8.08
C SER A 270 15.82 6.23 -7.85
N ARG A 271 16.68 5.42 -7.22
CA ARG A 271 18.09 5.80 -7.05
C ARG A 271 18.78 6.04 -8.39
N LYS A 272 18.49 5.23 -9.41
CA LYS A 272 19.05 5.42 -10.75
C LYS A 272 18.61 6.75 -11.36
N HIS A 273 17.32 7.07 -11.25
CA HIS A 273 16.79 8.35 -11.72
C HIS A 273 17.49 9.52 -11.02
N ILE A 274 17.63 9.48 -9.68
CA ILE A 274 18.31 10.53 -8.92
C ILE A 274 19.77 10.67 -9.38
N GLN A 275 20.49 9.56 -9.57
CA GLN A 275 21.88 9.60 -10.07
C GLN A 275 22.01 10.17 -11.48
N THR A 276 20.99 10.02 -12.31
CA THR A 276 21.05 10.49 -13.72
C THR A 276 20.68 11.97 -13.85
N PHE A 277 19.71 12.46 -13.07
CA PHE A 277 19.10 13.77 -13.28
C PHE A 277 19.38 14.80 -12.18
N TYR A 278 19.96 14.39 -11.04
CA TYR A 278 20.26 15.30 -9.94
C TYR A 278 21.76 15.35 -9.63
N ASP A 279 22.22 16.50 -9.17
CA ASP A 279 23.55 16.57 -8.55
C ASP A 279 23.53 15.78 -7.24
N THR A 280 24.37 14.76 -7.17
CA THR A 280 24.48 13.87 -6.02
C THR A 280 25.67 14.19 -5.11
N SER A 281 26.33 15.34 -5.31
CA SER A 281 27.47 15.79 -4.48
C SER A 281 27.12 15.81 -2.99
N ASP A 282 25.91 16.25 -2.64
CA ASP A 282 25.43 16.34 -1.25
C ASP A 282 25.00 14.99 -0.66
N ILE A 283 24.67 14.01 -1.51
CA ILE A 283 24.15 12.70 -1.11
C ILE A 283 25.29 11.67 -1.04
N GLY A 284 26.34 11.90 -1.84
CA GLY A 284 27.38 10.91 -2.10
C GLY A 284 26.92 9.80 -3.06
N THR A 285 27.71 8.75 -3.15
CA THR A 285 27.42 7.62 -4.04
C THR A 285 26.48 6.61 -3.36
N PHE A 286 25.39 6.26 -4.04
CA PHE A 286 24.55 5.16 -3.56
C PHE A 286 25.30 3.84 -3.57
N PRO A 287 25.13 2.99 -2.54
CA PRO A 287 25.75 1.68 -2.50
C PRO A 287 25.39 0.83 -3.74
N LYS A 288 26.42 0.20 -4.33
CA LYS A 288 26.21 -0.70 -5.47
C LYS A 288 25.46 -1.95 -5.00
N ARG A 289 24.36 -2.26 -5.67
CA ARG A 289 23.62 -3.52 -5.43
C ARG A 289 24.36 -4.68 -6.07
N ASN A 290 24.80 -5.62 -5.28
CA ASN A 290 25.26 -6.92 -5.76
C ASN A 290 24.07 -7.79 -6.17
N LYS A 291 24.31 -8.79 -7.02
CA LYS A 291 23.30 -9.82 -7.29
C LYS A 291 22.98 -10.55 -5.99
N PRO A 292 21.70 -10.84 -5.70
CA PRO A 292 21.32 -11.62 -4.53
C PRO A 292 21.95 -13.01 -4.62
N ILE A 293 22.52 -13.48 -3.51
CA ILE A 293 23.01 -14.83 -3.36
C ILE A 293 21.95 -15.59 -2.58
N SER A 294 21.39 -16.63 -3.20
CA SER A 294 20.40 -17.49 -2.53
C SER A 294 21.10 -18.62 -1.81
N PHE A 295 20.86 -18.72 -0.51
CA PHE A 295 21.32 -19.84 0.31
C PHE A 295 20.10 -20.71 0.64
N HIS A 296 20.24 -22.00 0.46
CA HIS A 296 19.22 -23.00 0.83
C HIS A 296 19.82 -23.93 1.89
N PRO A 297 19.97 -23.47 3.15
CA PRO A 297 20.53 -24.28 4.22
C PRO A 297 19.63 -25.48 4.49
N LYS A 298 20.25 -26.60 4.85
CA LYS A 298 19.51 -27.76 5.37
C LYS A 298 18.88 -27.36 6.72
N LEU A 299 17.70 -27.93 7.04
CA LEU A 299 17.05 -27.71 8.34
C LEU A 299 17.90 -28.18 9.51
N THR A 300 18.75 -29.16 9.28
CA THR A 300 19.67 -29.74 10.27
C THR A 300 20.82 -30.43 9.57
N GLU A 301 21.97 -30.50 10.25
CA GLU A 301 23.14 -31.28 9.80
C GLU A 301 23.13 -32.72 10.30
N LEU A 302 22.14 -33.11 11.12
CA LEU A 302 22.02 -34.45 11.64
C LEU A 302 21.68 -35.42 10.49
N GLN A 303 22.48 -36.48 10.33
CA GLN A 303 22.36 -37.44 9.22
C GLN A 303 21.04 -38.20 9.20
N ASN A 304 20.42 -38.42 10.36
CA ASN A 304 19.16 -39.17 10.51
C ASN A 304 17.92 -38.26 10.67
N ALA A 305 18.03 -36.97 10.41
CA ALA A 305 16.88 -36.06 10.53
C ALA A 305 16.09 -35.97 9.22
N ILE A 306 14.78 -35.88 9.36
CA ILE A 306 13.84 -35.72 8.24
C ILE A 306 14.15 -34.41 7.49
N GLY A 307 14.35 -34.49 6.18
CA GLY A 307 14.60 -33.33 5.33
C GLY A 307 13.34 -32.53 5.02
N PHE A 308 13.53 -31.30 4.52
CA PHE A 308 12.39 -30.43 4.14
C PHE A 308 11.44 -31.11 3.14
N ASN A 309 11.98 -31.77 2.14
CA ASN A 309 11.19 -32.46 1.12
C ASN A 309 10.36 -33.62 1.68
N ASP A 310 10.88 -34.33 2.69
CA ASP A 310 10.16 -35.41 3.33
C ASP A 310 9.04 -34.87 4.21
N ILE A 311 9.29 -33.78 4.96
CA ILE A 311 8.24 -33.06 5.70
C ILE A 311 7.17 -32.55 4.75
N PHE A 312 7.54 -32.02 3.58
CA PHE A 312 6.58 -31.57 2.58
C PHE A 312 5.69 -32.73 2.08
N LYS A 313 6.28 -33.89 1.81
CA LYS A 313 5.53 -35.09 1.40
C LYS A 313 4.53 -35.52 2.48
N GLU A 314 4.99 -35.61 3.73
CA GLU A 314 4.13 -35.96 4.87
C GLU A 314 3.00 -34.93 5.07
N LEU A 315 3.28 -33.64 5.01
CA LEU A 315 2.27 -32.58 5.11
C LEU A 315 1.26 -32.64 3.96
N SER A 316 1.68 -33.07 2.76
CA SER A 316 0.82 -33.18 1.59
C SER A 316 -0.16 -34.36 1.72
N LEU A 317 0.14 -35.35 2.55
CA LEU A 317 -0.74 -36.46 2.85
C LEU A 317 -1.81 -36.10 3.92
N LEU A 318 -1.59 -35.03 4.69
CA LEU A 318 -2.53 -34.62 5.71
C LEU A 318 -3.80 -34.03 5.08
N LYS A 319 -4.93 -34.61 5.37
CA LYS A 319 -6.24 -34.10 4.91
C LYS A 319 -6.69 -32.85 5.64
N LEU A 320 -6.06 -32.51 6.79
CA LEU A 320 -6.36 -31.33 7.59
C LEU A 320 -7.88 -31.15 7.81
N CYS A 321 -8.52 -32.13 8.42
CA CYS A 321 -9.98 -32.27 8.55
C CYS A 321 -10.67 -31.04 9.13
N VAL A 322 -10.03 -30.30 10.04
CA VAL A 322 -10.54 -29.03 10.58
C VAL A 322 -10.81 -27.99 9.46
N TYR A 323 -10.09 -28.05 8.34
CA TYR A 323 -10.22 -27.14 7.22
C TYR A 323 -10.93 -27.72 6.01
N ALA A 324 -11.18 -29.02 6.01
CA ALA A 324 -11.83 -29.74 4.93
C ALA A 324 -12.88 -30.76 5.46
N PRO A 325 -13.90 -30.30 6.21
CA PRO A 325 -14.92 -31.17 6.81
C PRO A 325 -15.73 -31.96 5.77
N LEU A 326 -15.92 -31.43 4.55
CA LEU A 326 -16.61 -32.11 3.46
C LEU A 326 -16.00 -33.49 3.13
N SER A 327 -14.68 -33.64 3.30
CA SER A 327 -13.99 -34.91 3.07
C SER A 327 -14.41 -36.04 4.02
N TYR A 328 -15.15 -35.70 5.10
CA TYR A 328 -15.59 -36.65 6.15
C TYR A 328 -17.11 -36.75 6.26
N ILE A 329 -17.85 -36.06 5.39
CA ILE A 329 -19.32 -36.16 5.34
C ILE A 329 -19.70 -37.39 4.54
N LEU A 330 -20.71 -38.13 5.03
CA LEU A 330 -21.27 -39.26 4.30
C LEU A 330 -21.78 -38.84 2.92
N PRO A 331 -21.50 -39.62 1.85
CA PRO A 331 -21.91 -39.27 0.49
C PRO A 331 -23.41 -38.89 0.37
N SER A 332 -24.26 -39.57 1.15
CA SER A 332 -25.71 -39.32 1.20
C SER A 332 -26.11 -37.95 1.77
N ARG A 333 -25.19 -37.21 2.45
CA ARG A 333 -25.45 -35.91 3.06
C ARG A 333 -24.70 -34.76 2.37
N ILE A 334 -23.86 -35.05 1.39
CA ILE A 334 -23.09 -34.03 0.68
C ILE A 334 -23.98 -33.01 0.02
N SER A 335 -25.03 -33.44 -0.68
CA SER A 335 -25.97 -32.53 -1.37
C SER A 335 -26.66 -31.56 -0.42
N HIS A 336 -27.05 -32.01 0.76
CA HIS A 336 -27.66 -31.18 1.78
C HIS A 336 -26.66 -30.13 2.35
N TYR A 337 -25.41 -30.54 2.48
CA TYR A 337 -24.34 -29.65 2.95
C TYR A 337 -23.97 -28.61 1.89
N GLU A 338 -23.95 -28.98 0.60
CA GLU A 338 -23.76 -28.07 -0.52
C GLU A 338 -24.89 -27.04 -0.61
N GLU A 339 -26.15 -27.44 -0.41
CA GLU A 339 -27.29 -26.52 -0.35
C GLU A 339 -27.18 -25.48 0.77
N LEU A 340 -26.63 -25.86 1.92
CA LEU A 340 -26.48 -24.97 3.07
C LEU A 340 -25.31 -23.97 2.94
N TYR A 341 -24.22 -24.38 2.29
CA TYR A 341 -22.95 -23.62 2.32
C TYR A 341 -22.49 -23.11 0.96
N ASP A 342 -23.03 -23.61 -0.15
CA ASP A 342 -22.75 -23.07 -1.46
C ASP A 342 -23.42 -21.71 -1.62
N THR A 343 -22.66 -20.70 -2.07
CA THR A 343 -23.17 -19.36 -2.27
C THR A 343 -23.12 -18.96 -3.74
N GLU A 344 -24.20 -18.31 -4.22
CA GLU A 344 -24.20 -17.72 -5.56
C GLU A 344 -23.34 -16.47 -5.59
N VAL A 345 -22.53 -16.33 -6.62
CA VAL A 345 -21.72 -15.13 -6.82
C VAL A 345 -22.62 -14.02 -7.32
N LYS A 346 -22.86 -12.98 -6.51
CA LYS A 346 -23.62 -11.79 -6.91
C LYS A 346 -22.99 -11.18 -8.18
N GLY A 347 -23.74 -11.24 -9.29
CA GLY A 347 -23.35 -10.63 -10.57
C GLY A 347 -22.55 -11.53 -11.52
N GLY A 348 -22.32 -12.83 -11.22
CA GLY A 348 -21.61 -13.78 -12.08
C GLY A 348 -22.39 -15.05 -12.35
N LYS A 349 -22.15 -15.69 -13.51
CA LYS A 349 -22.70 -17.01 -13.85
C LYS A 349 -21.92 -18.13 -13.16
N GLY A 350 -21.79 -18.14 -11.82
CA GLY A 350 -21.05 -19.18 -11.11
C GLY A 350 -21.52 -19.37 -9.67
N LYS A 351 -21.54 -20.65 -9.21
CA LYS A 351 -21.68 -20.99 -7.79
C LYS A 351 -20.30 -21.07 -7.15
N PHE A 352 -20.11 -20.45 -6.00
CA PHE A 352 -18.92 -20.61 -5.18
C PHE A 352 -19.13 -21.85 -4.31
N ARG A 353 -18.51 -22.96 -4.74
CA ARG A 353 -18.65 -24.25 -4.08
C ARG A 353 -17.85 -24.31 -2.79
N GLN A 354 -18.46 -24.78 -1.72
CA GLN A 354 -17.78 -24.98 -0.44
C GLN A 354 -16.60 -25.97 -0.58
N ALA A 355 -16.71 -26.99 -1.43
CA ALA A 355 -15.64 -27.94 -1.72
C ALA A 355 -14.36 -27.27 -2.26
N ASP A 356 -14.49 -26.27 -3.16
CA ASP A 356 -13.35 -25.54 -3.73
C ASP A 356 -12.71 -24.64 -2.69
N ARG A 357 -13.52 -24.07 -1.80
CA ARG A 357 -13.04 -23.28 -0.67
C ARG A 357 -12.23 -24.12 0.31
N GLU A 358 -12.70 -25.30 0.67
CA GLU A 358 -12.01 -26.23 1.58
C GLU A 358 -10.68 -26.70 1.00
N LYS A 359 -10.64 -27.06 -0.30
CA LYS A 359 -9.39 -27.37 -1.01
C LYS A 359 -8.39 -26.22 -0.97
N SER A 360 -8.88 -25.01 -1.20
CA SER A 360 -8.02 -23.81 -1.17
C SER A 360 -7.50 -23.53 0.24
N LEU A 361 -8.33 -23.72 1.28
CA LEU A 361 -7.93 -23.60 2.68
C LEU A 361 -6.89 -24.67 3.08
N GLN A 362 -7.07 -25.90 2.67
CA GLN A 362 -6.12 -27.00 2.91
C GLN A 362 -4.75 -26.67 2.30
N SER A 363 -4.71 -26.26 1.04
CA SER A 363 -3.47 -25.84 0.36
C SER A 363 -2.80 -24.66 1.03
N LEU A 364 -3.59 -23.64 1.44
CA LEU A 364 -3.10 -22.47 2.16
C LEU A 364 -2.50 -22.86 3.52
N MET A 365 -3.14 -23.76 4.25
CA MET A 365 -2.64 -24.22 5.55
C MET A 365 -1.36 -25.03 5.43
N THR A 366 -1.25 -25.91 4.44
CA THR A 366 0.01 -26.63 4.13
C THR A 366 1.14 -25.64 3.85
N THR A 367 0.87 -24.63 3.01
CA THR A 367 1.84 -23.56 2.71
C THR A 367 2.24 -22.76 3.96
N ASN A 368 1.28 -22.46 4.83
CA ASN A 368 1.57 -21.73 6.07
C ASN A 368 2.39 -22.57 7.06
N LEU A 369 2.15 -23.88 7.14
CA LEU A 369 2.96 -24.78 7.95
C LEU A 369 4.42 -24.82 7.45
N LEU A 370 4.62 -24.91 6.14
CA LEU A 370 5.97 -24.85 5.55
C LEU A 370 6.68 -23.53 5.81
N LYS A 371 5.99 -22.40 5.67
CA LYS A 371 6.55 -21.09 6.01
C LYS A 371 6.91 -20.96 7.49
N ARG A 372 6.14 -21.60 8.39
CA ARG A 372 6.50 -21.66 9.80
C ARG A 372 7.72 -22.52 10.05
N LEU A 373 7.86 -23.65 9.34
CA LEU A 373 9.04 -24.49 9.39
C LEU A 373 10.31 -23.74 8.94
N GLU A 374 10.22 -23.00 7.85
CA GLU A 374 11.31 -22.14 7.35
C GLU A 374 11.72 -21.09 8.37
N SER A 375 10.73 -20.52 9.09
CA SER A 375 10.98 -19.49 10.09
C SER A 375 11.53 -20.04 11.40
N SER A 376 10.97 -21.16 11.90
CA SER A 376 11.34 -21.77 13.16
C SER A 376 10.76 -23.17 13.32
N VAL A 377 11.62 -24.18 13.50
CA VAL A 377 11.23 -25.57 13.81
C VAL A 377 10.36 -25.64 15.07
N HIS A 378 10.70 -24.86 16.09
CA HIS A 378 9.91 -24.78 17.34
C HIS A 378 8.49 -24.28 17.10
N SER A 379 8.33 -23.18 16.36
CA SER A 379 7.01 -22.63 16.02
C SER A 379 6.18 -23.59 15.16
N PHE A 380 6.82 -24.34 14.26
CA PHE A 380 6.20 -25.38 13.47
C PHE A 380 5.67 -26.49 14.36
N ARG A 381 6.49 -27.01 15.27
CA ARG A 381 6.11 -28.07 16.24
C ARG A 381 4.91 -27.64 17.07
N LEU A 382 4.95 -26.48 17.72
CA LEU A 382 3.82 -25.96 18.50
C LEU A 382 2.54 -25.84 17.69
N THR A 383 2.64 -25.51 16.39
CA THR A 383 1.46 -25.43 15.54
C THR A 383 0.87 -26.80 15.25
N LEU A 384 1.71 -27.80 15.00
CA LEU A 384 1.25 -29.17 14.80
C LEU A 384 0.63 -29.77 16.06
N GLU A 385 1.21 -29.49 17.25
CA GLU A 385 0.67 -29.90 18.55
C GLU A 385 -0.73 -29.33 18.75
N ARG A 386 -0.93 -28.03 18.52
CA ARG A 386 -2.27 -27.39 18.59
C ARG A 386 -3.27 -27.95 17.57
N LEU A 387 -2.82 -28.23 16.34
CA LEU A 387 -3.68 -28.86 15.34
C LEU A 387 -4.10 -30.27 15.78
N LYS A 388 -3.19 -31.03 16.40
CA LYS A 388 -3.50 -32.35 16.97
C LYS A 388 -4.52 -32.25 18.09
N GLU A 389 -4.34 -31.33 19.04
CA GLU A 389 -5.27 -31.10 20.16
C GLU A 389 -6.66 -30.71 19.65
N ASN A 390 -6.75 -29.79 18.69
CA ASN A 390 -8.03 -29.38 18.09
C ASN A 390 -8.75 -30.49 17.31
N ASN A 391 -8.04 -31.53 16.89
CA ASN A 391 -8.64 -32.70 16.24
C ASN A 391 -9.10 -33.76 17.23
N GLN A 392 -8.70 -33.68 18.49
CA GLN A 392 -9.08 -34.61 19.55
C GLN A 392 -10.32 -34.17 20.34
N LEU A 393 -10.74 -32.91 20.16
CA LEU A 393 -11.97 -32.32 20.68
C LEU A 393 -13.14 -32.52 19.70
#